data_3f69116235c8638b9668f4ad44884a5f
#
_entry.id   3f69116235c8638b9668f4ad44884a5f
#
_cell.length_a   1.000
_cell.length_b   1.000
_cell.length_c   1.000
_cell.angle_alpha   90.00
_cell.angle_beta   90.00
_cell.angle_gamma   90.00
#
_symmetry.space_group_name_H-M   'P 1'
#
loop_
_entity.id
_entity.type
_entity.pdbx_description
1 polymer ?
#
loop_
_entity_poly.entity_id
_entity_poly.type
_entity_poly.pdbx_seq_one_letter_code
_entity_poly.pdbx_strand_id
1 'polypeptide(L)'
;MEKIHQQIIQTILRSNHILLMPSAPVDGDSLGSSLALYLAFKKLKKNVTVVCAEPVPDSFAFLPTISVINHEFAPGNDFIVTLDCEKNKIDSIKTKLEPNKVNVIITAKHGQFSAKQVSFTHGPAKYDLIITVDTADLLQLGRFYEDNTELFTKIPVINIDHHASNEQFGKINHVDIWLLPQQNCYCH
;
A
#
# COMPACT_ATOMS: atom_id res chain seq x y z
N MET A 1 -26.97 -0.85 2.84
CA MET A 1 -25.98 -1.69 3.53
C MET A 1 -25.72 -3.01 2.79
N GLU A 2 -26.69 -3.85 2.53
CA GLU A 2 -26.49 -5.17 1.88
C GLU A 2 -25.74 -5.09 0.53
N LYS A 3 -26.03 -4.12 -0.31
CA LYS A 3 -25.40 -3.89 -1.62
C LYS A 3 -23.89 -3.55 -1.49
N ILE A 4 -23.51 -2.76 -0.49
CA ILE A 4 -22.10 -2.38 -0.24
C ILE A 4 -21.31 -3.60 0.23
N HIS A 5 -21.83 -4.37 1.19
CA HIS A 5 -21.20 -5.60 1.66
C HIS A 5 -20.95 -6.60 0.52
N GLN A 6 -21.94 -6.76 -0.37
CA GLN A 6 -21.79 -7.62 -1.54
C GLN A 6 -20.69 -7.13 -2.48
N GLN A 7 -20.59 -5.82 -2.71
CA GLN A 7 -19.51 -5.22 -3.52
C GLN A 7 -18.14 -5.45 -2.90
N ILE A 8 -18.00 -5.24 -1.59
CA ILE A 8 -16.76 -5.51 -0.84
C ILE A 8 -16.35 -6.97 -1.01
N ILE A 9 -17.25 -7.88 -0.70
CA ILE A 9 -16.99 -9.34 -0.79
C ILE A 9 -16.57 -9.73 -2.21
N GLN A 10 -17.29 -9.28 -3.24
CA GLN A 10 -16.96 -9.60 -4.62
C GLN A 10 -15.59 -9.03 -5.03
N THR A 11 -15.26 -7.83 -4.59
CA THR A 11 -13.96 -7.22 -4.88
C THR A 11 -12.83 -8.00 -4.22
N ILE A 12 -12.99 -8.35 -2.93
CA ILE A 12 -12.02 -9.17 -2.20
C ILE A 12 -11.84 -10.55 -2.86
N LEU A 13 -12.94 -11.20 -3.26
CA LEU A 13 -12.86 -12.52 -3.87
C LEU A 13 -12.12 -12.52 -5.21
N ARG A 14 -12.23 -11.45 -6.00
CA ARG A 14 -11.53 -11.28 -7.28
C ARG A 14 -10.05 -10.90 -7.13
N SER A 15 -9.67 -10.33 -5.98
CA SER A 15 -8.30 -9.88 -5.73
C SER A 15 -7.43 -11.02 -5.24
N ASN A 16 -6.16 -11.02 -5.61
CA ASN A 16 -5.16 -12.00 -5.23
C ASN A 16 -4.10 -11.44 -4.27
N HIS A 17 -3.73 -10.17 -4.45
CA HIS A 17 -2.67 -9.51 -3.70
C HIS A 17 -3.23 -8.25 -3.03
N ILE A 18 -3.57 -8.38 -1.76
CA ILE A 18 -4.23 -7.33 -0.98
C ILE A 18 -3.19 -6.59 -0.14
N LEU A 19 -3.19 -5.27 -0.25
CA LEU A 19 -2.47 -4.38 0.63
C LEU A 19 -3.43 -3.87 1.70
N LEU A 20 -3.12 -4.14 2.96
CA LEU A 20 -3.93 -3.75 4.12
C LEU A 20 -3.19 -2.68 4.91
N MET A 21 -3.82 -1.55 5.13
CA MET A 21 -3.22 -0.35 5.70
C MET A 21 -4.08 0.20 6.84
N PRO A 22 -3.67 0.03 8.11
CA PRO A 22 -4.27 0.77 9.22
C PRO A 22 -3.93 2.26 9.14
N SER A 23 -4.72 3.10 9.80
CA SER A 23 -4.41 4.51 10.02
C SER A 23 -3.11 4.70 10.83
N ALA A 24 -2.50 5.87 10.72
CA ALA A 24 -1.43 6.34 11.57
C ALA A 24 -1.84 7.69 12.23
N PRO A 25 -1.57 7.87 13.54
CA PRO A 25 -0.97 6.92 14.47
C PRO A 25 -1.89 5.72 14.73
N VAL A 26 -1.29 4.53 14.91
CA VAL A 26 -2.05 3.30 15.16
C VAL A 26 -2.63 3.26 16.56
N ASP A 27 -3.81 2.70 16.68
CA ASP A 27 -4.47 2.41 17.96
C ASP A 27 -5.00 0.96 18.02
N GLY A 28 -5.79 0.65 19.05
CA GLY A 28 -6.34 -0.70 19.22
C GLY A 28 -7.34 -1.10 18.16
N ASP A 29 -8.12 -0.14 17.64
CA ASP A 29 -9.16 -0.38 16.65
C ASP A 29 -8.55 -0.60 15.26
N SER A 30 -7.63 0.26 14.85
CA SER A 30 -6.93 0.15 13.57
C SER A 30 -6.09 -1.12 13.47
N LEU A 31 -5.32 -1.46 14.54
CA LEU A 31 -4.49 -2.67 14.59
C LEU A 31 -5.34 -3.93 14.69
N GLY A 32 -6.29 -3.95 15.64
CA GLY A 32 -7.13 -5.13 15.88
C GLY A 32 -7.95 -5.51 14.65
N SER A 33 -8.58 -4.53 14.02
CA SER A 33 -9.36 -4.73 12.80
C SER A 33 -8.51 -5.17 11.61
N SER A 34 -7.32 -4.57 11.42
CA SER A 34 -6.40 -4.97 10.36
C SER A 34 -5.88 -6.38 10.55
N LEU A 35 -5.49 -6.78 11.77
CA LEU A 35 -5.02 -8.13 12.03
C LEU A 35 -6.13 -9.17 11.92
N ALA A 36 -7.37 -8.83 12.31
CA ALA A 36 -8.53 -9.71 12.11
C ALA A 36 -8.79 -9.95 10.61
N LEU A 37 -8.78 -8.89 9.80
CA LEU A 37 -8.91 -9.00 8.34
C LEU A 37 -7.76 -9.80 7.73
N TYR A 38 -6.52 -9.56 8.16
CA TYR A 38 -5.37 -10.35 7.73
C TYR A 38 -5.60 -11.84 7.95
N LEU A 39 -6.00 -12.24 9.17
CA LEU A 39 -6.27 -13.64 9.48
C LEU A 39 -7.41 -14.23 8.64
N ALA A 40 -8.48 -13.46 8.43
CA ALA A 40 -9.60 -13.87 7.58
C ALA A 40 -9.17 -14.10 6.13
N PHE A 41 -8.39 -13.16 5.56
CA PHE A 41 -7.90 -13.26 4.18
C PHE A 41 -6.88 -14.40 4.02
N LYS A 42 -6.06 -14.68 5.01
CA LYS A 42 -5.17 -15.85 5.00
C LYS A 42 -5.95 -17.15 4.96
N LYS A 43 -7.08 -17.27 5.70
CA LYS A 43 -7.99 -18.42 5.59
C LYS A 43 -8.59 -18.56 4.19
N LEU A 44 -8.83 -17.44 3.49
CA LEU A 44 -9.30 -17.41 2.10
C LEU A 44 -8.15 -17.62 1.09
N LYS A 45 -6.95 -17.97 1.55
CA LYS A 45 -5.74 -18.19 0.73
C LYS A 45 -5.33 -16.98 -0.12
N LYS A 46 -5.62 -15.76 0.34
CA LYS A 46 -5.18 -14.53 -0.30
C LYS A 46 -3.74 -14.19 0.10
N ASN A 47 -3.02 -13.52 -0.80
CA ASN A 47 -1.73 -12.92 -0.49
C ASN A 47 -2.01 -11.55 0.13
N VAL A 48 -1.69 -11.39 1.41
CA VAL A 48 -1.95 -10.16 2.15
C VAL A 48 -0.66 -9.63 2.72
N THR A 49 -0.42 -8.36 2.48
CA THR A 49 0.65 -7.59 3.12
C THR A 49 0.00 -6.53 3.99
N VAL A 50 0.40 -6.46 5.26
CA VAL A 50 -0.02 -5.41 6.17
C VAL A 50 1.14 -4.43 6.30
N VAL A 51 0.86 -3.13 6.10
CA VAL A 51 1.87 -2.09 6.23
C VAL A 51 1.36 -0.93 7.07
N CYS A 52 2.22 -0.41 7.93
CA CYS A 52 1.97 0.78 8.73
C CYS A 52 3.19 1.70 8.66
N ALA A 53 2.97 3.00 8.40
CA ALA A 53 4.03 3.98 8.24
C ALA A 53 4.82 4.22 9.54
N GLU A 54 4.17 4.04 10.68
CA GLU A 54 4.73 4.27 11.99
C GLU A 54 5.03 2.95 12.73
N PRO A 55 6.01 2.94 13.62
CA PRO A 55 6.28 1.79 14.47
C PRO A 55 5.07 1.48 15.36
N VAL A 56 4.74 0.21 15.49
CA VAL A 56 3.68 -0.23 16.40
C VAL A 56 4.20 -0.14 17.83
N PRO A 57 3.48 0.53 18.75
CA PRO A 57 3.87 0.61 20.15
C PRO A 57 3.94 -0.76 20.84
N ASP A 58 4.91 -0.94 21.74
CA ASP A 58 5.10 -2.20 22.48
C ASP A 58 3.88 -2.61 23.30
N SER A 59 3.02 -1.65 23.68
CA SER A 59 1.76 -1.92 24.37
C SER A 59 0.82 -2.85 23.61
N PHE A 60 0.98 -2.98 22.30
CA PHE A 60 0.19 -3.87 21.44
C PHE A 60 0.88 -5.20 21.14
N ALA A 61 2.06 -5.47 21.71
CA ALA A 61 2.82 -6.71 21.45
C ALA A 61 2.05 -7.99 21.81
N PHE A 62 1.00 -7.90 22.62
CA PHE A 62 0.13 -9.03 22.96
C PHE A 62 -0.82 -9.45 21.83
N LEU A 63 -1.01 -8.60 20.83
CA LEU A 63 -1.92 -8.92 19.72
C LEU A 63 -1.36 -10.09 18.88
N PRO A 64 -2.18 -11.07 18.56
CA PRO A 64 -1.75 -12.17 17.70
C PRO A 64 -1.36 -11.64 16.31
N THR A 65 -0.30 -12.20 15.75
CA THR A 65 0.20 -11.84 14.40
C THR A 65 0.72 -10.41 14.24
N ILE A 66 0.94 -9.65 15.31
CA ILE A 66 1.46 -8.27 15.25
C ILE A 66 2.75 -8.16 14.41
N SER A 67 3.59 -9.19 14.44
CA SER A 67 4.84 -9.27 13.69
C SER A 67 4.69 -9.32 12.16
N VAL A 68 3.47 -9.46 11.64
CA VAL A 68 3.24 -9.42 10.17
C VAL A 68 3.17 -8.00 9.62
N ILE A 69 3.10 -7.01 10.51
CA ILE A 69 3.06 -5.60 10.11
C ILE A 69 4.44 -5.17 9.65
N ASN A 70 4.52 -4.69 8.41
CA ASN A 70 5.75 -4.17 7.84
C ASN A 70 5.77 -2.64 7.94
N HIS A 71 6.94 -2.09 8.23
CA HIS A 71 7.17 -0.65 8.28
C HIS A 71 7.86 -0.13 7.01
N GLU A 72 8.08 -1.02 6.06
CA GLU A 72 8.58 -0.70 4.73
C GLU A 72 7.57 -1.15 3.70
N PHE A 73 7.40 -0.33 2.68
CA PHE A 73 6.46 -0.56 1.61
C PHE A 73 7.15 -0.40 0.27
N ALA A 74 7.00 -1.40 -0.59
CA ALA A 74 7.42 -1.33 -1.98
C ALA A 74 6.22 -1.65 -2.87
N PRO A 75 5.75 -0.69 -3.70
CA PRO A 75 4.60 -0.90 -4.58
C PRO A 75 4.85 -2.02 -5.60
N GLY A 76 6.08 -2.17 -6.07
CA GLY A 76 6.53 -3.23 -6.96
C GLY A 76 7.96 -3.66 -6.63
N ASN A 77 8.38 -4.81 -7.13
CA ASN A 77 9.75 -5.32 -6.91
C ASN A 77 10.72 -4.87 -8.01
N ASP A 78 10.21 -4.34 -9.13
CA ASP A 78 11.04 -3.96 -10.25
C ASP A 78 11.50 -2.52 -10.13
N PHE A 79 12.80 -2.30 -10.20
CA PHE A 79 13.41 -1.00 -10.38
C PHE A 79 13.81 -0.88 -11.87
N ILE A 80 13.12 -0.02 -12.60
CA ILE A 80 13.30 0.13 -14.02
C ILE A 80 14.18 1.36 -14.28
N VAL A 81 15.29 1.13 -14.97
CA VAL A 81 16.17 2.17 -15.49
C VAL A 81 15.89 2.30 -16.99
N THR A 82 15.35 3.44 -17.41
CA THR A 82 15.08 3.73 -18.81
C THR A 82 16.12 4.67 -19.36
N LEU A 83 16.76 4.28 -20.46
CA LEU A 83 17.67 5.11 -21.23
C LEU A 83 16.99 5.56 -22.51
N ASP A 84 16.83 6.86 -22.71
CA ASP A 84 16.37 7.41 -23.99
C ASP A 84 17.46 7.26 -25.06
N CYS A 85 17.13 6.49 -26.09
CA CYS A 85 18.03 6.17 -27.19
C CYS A 85 17.62 6.84 -28.51
N GLU A 86 16.73 7.85 -28.47
CA GLU A 86 16.23 8.51 -29.68
C GLU A 86 17.38 9.10 -30.54
N LYS A 87 18.34 9.73 -29.89
CA LYS A 87 19.49 10.40 -30.55
C LYS A 87 20.70 9.49 -30.78
N ASN A 88 20.87 8.46 -29.93
CA ASN A 88 22.05 7.59 -29.96
C ASN A 88 21.62 6.13 -29.92
N LYS A 89 22.03 5.34 -30.91
CA LYS A 89 21.76 3.89 -30.90
C LYS A 89 22.71 3.16 -29.97
N ILE A 90 22.21 2.13 -29.32
CA ILE A 90 23.00 1.25 -28.47
C ILE A 90 23.82 0.30 -29.36
N ASP A 91 25.10 0.13 -29.02
CA ASP A 91 25.99 -0.85 -29.61
C ASP A 91 26.01 -2.13 -28.78
N SER A 92 26.21 -2.00 -27.47
CA SER A 92 26.24 -3.15 -26.55
C SER A 92 25.74 -2.78 -25.15
N ILE A 93 25.22 -3.78 -24.43
CA ILE A 93 24.84 -3.70 -23.01
C ILE A 93 25.59 -4.83 -22.30
N LYS A 94 26.32 -4.50 -21.24
CA LYS A 94 27.03 -5.44 -20.38
C LYS A 94 26.63 -5.20 -18.93
N THR A 95 26.50 -6.28 -18.17
CA THR A 95 26.22 -6.20 -16.74
C THR A 95 27.38 -6.78 -15.97
N LYS A 96 27.90 -6.03 -14.99
CA LYS A 96 28.93 -6.49 -14.05
C LYS A 96 28.34 -6.51 -12.65
N LEU A 97 28.25 -7.69 -12.07
CA LEU A 97 27.79 -7.91 -10.70
C LEU A 97 28.98 -7.89 -9.75
N GLU A 98 28.90 -7.10 -8.70
CA GLU A 98 29.84 -7.05 -7.59
C GLU A 98 29.03 -7.28 -6.29
N PRO A 99 29.67 -7.66 -5.15
CA PRO A 99 28.93 -8.04 -3.95
C PRO A 99 27.85 -7.05 -3.48
N ASN A 100 28.09 -5.74 -3.67
CA ASN A 100 27.22 -4.68 -3.17
C ASN A 100 26.79 -3.71 -4.26
N LYS A 101 27.04 -3.98 -5.54
CA LYS A 101 26.63 -3.09 -6.63
C LYS A 101 26.52 -3.82 -7.97
N VAL A 102 25.67 -3.28 -8.81
CA VAL A 102 25.49 -3.71 -10.19
C VAL A 102 25.88 -2.58 -11.12
N ASN A 103 26.81 -2.81 -12.03
CA ASN A 103 27.14 -1.87 -13.07
C ASN A 103 26.48 -2.31 -14.37
N VAL A 104 25.61 -1.48 -14.93
CA VAL A 104 25.09 -1.67 -16.29
C VAL A 104 25.85 -0.74 -17.21
N ILE A 105 26.68 -1.33 -18.07
CA ILE A 105 27.56 -0.61 -19.00
C ILE A 105 26.88 -0.60 -20.37
N ILE A 106 26.48 0.56 -20.83
CA ILE A 106 25.79 0.76 -22.12
C ILE A 106 26.74 1.52 -23.03
N THR A 107 27.10 0.91 -24.15
CA THR A 107 27.99 1.50 -25.15
C THR A 107 27.13 2.07 -26.27
N ALA A 108 27.36 3.34 -26.60
CA ALA A 108 26.72 3.99 -27.75
C ALA A 108 27.46 3.59 -29.05
N LYS A 109 26.68 3.39 -30.13
CA LYS A 109 27.26 3.12 -31.46
C LYS A 109 27.99 4.35 -32.01
N HIS A 110 27.48 5.55 -31.71
CA HIS A 110 28.09 6.83 -32.05
C HIS A 110 27.86 7.81 -30.92
N GLY A 111 28.87 8.64 -30.59
CA GLY A 111 28.76 9.66 -29.54
C GLY A 111 28.78 9.08 -28.13
N GLN A 112 28.08 9.73 -27.22
CA GLN A 112 28.00 9.36 -25.80
C GLN A 112 26.59 9.57 -25.25
N PHE A 113 26.16 8.73 -24.31
CA PHE A 113 24.94 8.96 -23.54
C PHE A 113 25.17 9.98 -22.43
N SER A 114 24.15 10.77 -22.15
CA SER A 114 24.14 11.73 -21.05
C SER A 114 23.28 11.23 -19.91
N ALA A 115 23.62 11.60 -18.68
CA ALA A 115 22.79 11.30 -17.51
C ALA A 115 21.37 11.88 -17.62
N LYS A 116 21.17 12.95 -18.40
CA LYS A 116 19.82 13.52 -18.67
C LYS A 116 18.91 12.61 -19.48
N GLN A 117 19.46 11.60 -20.15
CA GLN A 117 18.69 10.60 -20.92
C GLN A 117 18.28 9.40 -20.08
N VAL A 118 18.67 9.35 -18.81
CA VAL A 118 18.33 8.27 -17.88
C VAL A 118 17.18 8.71 -16.99
N SER A 119 16.16 7.87 -16.92
CA SER A 119 15.07 8.01 -15.97
C SER A 119 14.90 6.73 -15.16
N PHE A 120 14.33 6.87 -13.98
CA PHE A 120 14.10 5.78 -13.05
C PHE A 120 12.61 5.69 -12.76
N THR A 121 12.05 4.48 -12.81
CA THR A 121 10.66 4.21 -12.46
C THR A 121 10.57 2.90 -11.69
N HIS A 122 9.48 2.71 -10.99
CA HIS A 122 9.14 1.41 -10.43
C HIS A 122 8.28 0.62 -11.41
N GLY A 123 8.42 -0.70 -11.37
CA GLY A 123 7.58 -1.62 -12.14
C GLY A 123 6.11 -1.55 -11.68
N PRO A 124 5.23 -2.33 -12.35
CA PRO A 124 3.83 -2.36 -11.99
C PRO A 124 3.65 -2.80 -10.53
N ALA A 125 2.65 -2.21 -9.89
CA ALA A 125 2.32 -2.56 -8.52
C ALA A 125 1.96 -4.05 -8.41
N LYS A 126 2.49 -4.70 -7.39
CA LYS A 126 2.18 -6.11 -7.11
C LYS A 126 0.82 -6.32 -6.47
N TYR A 127 0.16 -5.24 -6.02
CA TYR A 127 -1.15 -5.28 -5.38
C TYR A 127 -2.26 -5.00 -6.39
N ASP A 128 -3.38 -5.67 -6.22
CA ASP A 128 -4.59 -5.51 -7.04
C ASP A 128 -5.77 -4.96 -6.23
N LEU A 129 -5.60 -4.80 -4.91
CA LEU A 129 -6.55 -4.18 -4.00
C LEU A 129 -5.82 -3.54 -2.81
N ILE A 130 -6.24 -2.32 -2.45
CA ILE A 130 -5.87 -1.66 -1.20
C ILE A 130 -7.09 -1.67 -0.30
N ILE A 131 -6.90 -2.01 0.97
CA ILE A 131 -7.93 -1.88 2.01
C ILE A 131 -7.34 -0.99 3.11
N THR A 132 -7.96 0.16 3.34
CA THR A 132 -7.65 1.04 4.46
C THR A 132 -8.61 0.77 5.59
N VAL A 133 -8.10 0.77 6.81
CA VAL A 133 -8.85 0.43 8.02
C VAL A 133 -8.71 1.56 9.01
N ASP A 134 -9.85 2.02 9.54
CA ASP A 134 -9.90 3.07 10.56
C ASP A 134 -9.22 4.36 10.09
N THR A 135 -9.45 4.70 8.81
CA THR A 135 -8.77 5.79 8.10
C THR A 135 -9.82 6.76 7.56
N ALA A 136 -9.90 7.94 8.13
CA ALA A 136 -10.86 8.95 7.70
C ALA A 136 -10.38 9.73 6.46
N ASP A 137 -9.06 9.86 6.30
CA ASP A 137 -8.38 10.63 5.25
C ASP A 137 -7.11 9.90 4.82
N LEU A 138 -6.76 9.97 3.54
CA LEU A 138 -5.56 9.34 2.98
C LEU A 138 -4.25 9.84 3.61
N LEU A 139 -4.21 11.07 4.11
CA LEU A 139 -3.02 11.61 4.80
C LEU A 139 -2.70 10.84 6.09
N GLN A 140 -3.68 10.19 6.70
CA GLN A 140 -3.45 9.31 7.86
C GLN A 140 -2.63 8.05 7.53
N LEU A 141 -2.37 7.77 6.25
CA LEU A 141 -1.44 6.73 5.82
C LEU A 141 0.02 7.20 5.82
N GLY A 142 0.26 8.49 6.11
CA GLY A 142 1.57 9.12 6.20
C GLY A 142 2.39 8.98 4.93
N ARG A 143 3.70 8.77 5.10
CA ARG A 143 4.65 8.64 3.98
C ARG A 143 4.25 7.61 2.92
N PHE A 144 3.48 6.59 3.28
CA PHE A 144 3.08 5.58 2.30
C PHE A 144 2.12 6.14 1.26
N TYR A 145 1.25 7.07 1.63
CA TYR A 145 0.43 7.78 0.67
C TYR A 145 1.22 8.89 -0.04
N GLU A 146 1.95 9.71 0.72
CA GLU A 146 2.69 10.86 0.19
C GLU A 146 3.69 10.46 -0.91
N ASP A 147 4.43 9.36 -0.70
CA ASP A 147 5.43 8.86 -1.64
C ASP A 147 4.82 8.04 -2.80
N ASN A 148 3.55 7.63 -2.71
CA ASN A 148 2.94 6.68 -3.64
C ASN A 148 1.53 7.08 -4.09
N THR A 149 1.22 8.37 -4.25
CA THR A 149 -0.12 8.87 -4.62
C THR A 149 -0.69 8.21 -5.88
N GLU A 150 0.17 7.94 -6.87
CA GLU A 150 -0.25 7.24 -8.10
C GLU A 150 -0.78 5.82 -7.86
N LEU A 151 -0.31 5.14 -6.82
CA LEU A 151 -0.77 3.80 -6.49
C LEU A 151 -2.26 3.81 -6.14
N PHE A 152 -2.67 4.79 -5.32
CA PHE A 152 -4.05 4.95 -4.86
C PHE A 152 -5.01 5.40 -5.96
N THR A 153 -4.50 5.94 -7.05
CA THR A 153 -5.31 6.25 -8.25
C THR A 153 -5.44 5.06 -9.19
N LYS A 154 -4.44 4.17 -9.24
CA LYS A 154 -4.39 3.03 -10.16
C LYS A 154 -5.03 1.77 -9.59
N ILE A 155 -4.95 1.55 -8.28
CA ILE A 155 -5.48 0.38 -7.60
C ILE A 155 -6.78 0.73 -6.89
N PRO A 156 -7.82 -0.10 -6.98
CA PRO A 156 -9.06 0.13 -6.25
C PRO A 156 -8.82 0.12 -4.74
N VAL A 157 -9.40 1.11 -4.04
CA VAL A 157 -9.33 1.25 -2.59
C VAL A 157 -10.69 0.90 -1.99
N ILE A 158 -10.72 0.03 -0.99
CA ILE A 158 -11.84 -0.16 -0.07
C ILE A 158 -11.48 0.54 1.23
N ASN A 159 -12.29 1.49 1.65
CA ASN A 159 -12.17 2.14 2.95
C ASN A 159 -13.18 1.54 3.92
N ILE A 160 -12.70 1.07 5.08
CA ILE A 160 -13.52 0.54 6.19
C ILE A 160 -13.23 1.42 7.40
N ASP A 161 -14.24 2.19 7.83
CA ASP A 161 -14.05 3.20 8.85
C ASP A 161 -15.34 3.44 9.67
N HIS A 162 -15.20 4.13 10.78
CA HIS A 162 -16.32 4.54 11.64
C HIS A 162 -16.30 6.04 11.99
N HIS A 163 -15.34 6.81 11.49
CA HIS A 163 -15.22 8.24 11.77
C HIS A 163 -16.25 9.06 11.00
N ALA A 164 -16.96 9.96 11.70
CA ALA A 164 -17.90 10.88 11.07
C ALA A 164 -17.23 11.89 10.11
N SER A 165 -15.93 12.12 10.28
CA SER A 165 -15.09 12.97 9.42
C SER A 165 -14.58 12.28 8.16
N ASN A 166 -15.00 11.04 7.88
CA ASN A 166 -14.48 10.27 6.76
C ASN A 166 -14.78 10.95 5.41
N GLU A 167 -13.73 11.14 4.61
CA GLU A 167 -13.80 11.82 3.30
C GLU A 167 -14.30 10.93 2.16
N GLN A 168 -14.59 9.65 2.42
CA GLN A 168 -15.09 8.68 1.44
C GLN A 168 -14.19 8.57 0.19
N PHE A 169 -12.90 8.60 0.38
CA PHE A 169 -11.89 8.61 -0.68
C PHE A 169 -11.75 7.28 -1.43
N GLY A 170 -12.25 6.20 -0.88
CA GLY A 170 -12.21 4.87 -1.48
C GLY A 170 -13.15 4.72 -2.67
N LYS A 171 -12.82 3.80 -3.58
CA LYS A 171 -13.75 3.35 -4.62
C LYS A 171 -15.00 2.69 -4.02
N ILE A 172 -14.84 2.04 -2.87
CA ILE A 172 -15.92 1.50 -2.04
C ILE A 172 -15.65 1.98 -0.62
N ASN A 173 -16.64 2.64 -0.01
CA ASN A 173 -16.53 3.15 1.35
C ASN A 173 -17.58 2.48 2.22
N HIS A 174 -17.14 1.81 3.27
CA HIS A 174 -17.97 1.26 4.33
C HIS A 174 -17.69 2.06 5.60
N VAL A 175 -18.46 3.10 5.81
CA VAL A 175 -18.35 3.99 6.97
C VAL A 175 -19.58 3.76 7.85
N ASP A 176 -19.38 3.21 9.04
CA ASP A 176 -20.44 2.93 10.00
C ASP A 176 -20.20 3.71 11.30
N ILE A 177 -20.75 4.92 11.35
CA ILE A 177 -20.61 5.85 12.48
C ILE A 177 -21.35 5.40 13.75
N TRP A 178 -22.19 4.36 13.67
CA TRP A 178 -22.97 3.87 14.82
C TRP A 178 -22.19 2.90 15.70
N LEU A 179 -21.00 2.46 15.32
CA LEU A 179 -20.13 1.59 16.11
C LEU A 179 -19.41 2.32 17.26
N LEU A 180 -19.51 3.66 17.32
CA LEU A 180 -19.02 4.39 18.47
C LEU A 180 -19.84 4.01 19.70
N PRO A 181 -19.22 3.59 20.83
CA PRO A 181 -19.94 3.41 22.07
C PRO A 181 -20.61 4.76 22.39
N GLN A 182 -21.93 4.76 22.51
CA GLN A 182 -22.65 5.93 23.01
C GLN A 182 -22.09 6.21 24.41
N GLN A 183 -21.17 7.15 24.49
CA GLN A 183 -20.83 7.73 25.79
C GLN A 183 -22.11 8.41 26.28
N ASN A 184 -22.84 7.70 27.12
CA ASN A 184 -23.94 8.27 27.85
C ASN A 184 -23.39 9.46 28.64
N CYS A 185 -23.51 10.65 28.10
CA CYS A 185 -23.37 11.88 28.85
C CYS A 185 -24.51 11.92 29.89
N TYR A 186 -24.33 11.23 31.01
CA TYR A 186 -25.05 11.57 32.21
C TYR A 186 -24.43 12.85 32.79
N CYS A 187 -24.90 13.97 32.29
CA CYS A 187 -24.78 15.23 32.99
C CYS A 187 -25.74 15.15 34.20
N HIS A 188 -25.18 15.06 35.38
CA HIS A 188 -25.85 15.40 36.64
C HIS A 188 -25.34 16.76 37.10
#